data_a5f9ba2ff68f0a7842bedf7d43277be6
#
_entry.id   a5f9ba2ff68f0a7842bedf7d43277be6
#
_cell.length_a   1.000
_cell.length_b   1.000
_cell.length_c   1.000
_cell.angle_alpha   90.00
_cell.angle_beta   90.00
_cell.angle_gamma   90.00
#
_symmetry.space_group_name_H-M   'P 1'
#
loop_
_entity.id
_entity.type
_entity.pdbx_description
1 polymer ?
#
loop_
_entity_poly.entity_id
_entity_poly.type
_entity_poly.pdbx_seq_one_letter_code
_entity_poly.pdbx_strand_id
1 'polypeptide(L)'
;MGSLIRTTAEGIVDTAGQPVFDIVAQIGFDLPELESAPEADVIIDFSNIATFDAVVAYVERTAAALVSGTTGYTPEQMDRLRELGQNARVMHSGNYSIGIAALRHLVAQATRELPGFDCEIEVVT
;
A
#
# COMPACT_ATOMS: atom_id res chain seq x y z
N MET A 1 -0.46 -6.96 -9.33
CA MET A 1 -0.85 -5.60 -8.89
C MET A 1 0.07 -4.53 -9.50
N GLY A 2 1.39 -4.63 -9.40
CA GLY A 2 2.34 -3.62 -9.88
C GLY A 2 2.14 -3.19 -11.35
N SER A 3 1.95 -4.13 -12.27
CA SER A 3 1.69 -3.79 -13.69
C SER A 3 0.42 -2.98 -13.90
N LEU A 4 -0.64 -3.26 -13.12
CA LEU A 4 -1.90 -2.50 -13.19
C LEU A 4 -1.70 -1.07 -12.66
N ILE A 5 -0.99 -0.91 -11.55
CA ILE A 5 -0.67 0.40 -10.97
C ILE A 5 0.13 1.23 -11.98
N ARG A 6 1.16 0.64 -12.58
CA ARG A 6 1.95 1.29 -13.62
C ARG A 6 1.07 1.77 -14.79
N THR A 7 0.32 0.85 -15.41
CA THR A 7 -0.54 1.20 -16.56
C THR A 7 -1.56 2.29 -16.20
N THR A 8 -2.10 2.26 -14.99
CA THR A 8 -3.04 3.28 -14.52
C THR A 8 -2.33 4.63 -14.37
N ALA A 9 -1.16 4.67 -13.75
CA ALA A 9 -0.39 5.90 -13.53
C ALA A 9 0.06 6.52 -14.87
N GLU A 10 0.53 5.72 -15.82
CA GLU A 10 0.89 6.15 -17.18
C GLU A 10 -0.29 6.77 -17.95
N GLY A 11 -1.52 6.34 -17.63
CA GLY A 11 -2.76 6.85 -18.26
C GLY A 11 -3.29 8.15 -17.63
N ILE A 12 -2.74 8.61 -16.51
CA ILE A 12 -3.21 9.83 -15.85
C ILE A 12 -2.50 11.04 -16.45
N VAL A 13 -3.28 11.94 -17.04
CA VAL A 13 -2.79 13.20 -17.62
C VAL A 13 -3.46 14.40 -16.94
N ASP A 14 -2.79 15.52 -16.96
CA ASP A 14 -3.32 16.79 -16.48
C ASP A 14 -4.31 17.43 -17.48
N THR A 15 -4.81 18.61 -17.17
CA THR A 15 -5.75 19.36 -18.04
C THR A 15 -5.14 19.80 -19.36
N ALA A 16 -3.80 19.79 -19.49
CA ALA A 16 -3.07 20.10 -20.70
C ALA A 16 -2.66 18.83 -21.49
N GLY A 17 -3.07 17.63 -21.00
CA GLY A 17 -2.74 16.36 -21.63
C GLY A 17 -1.32 15.85 -21.33
N GLN A 18 -0.63 16.44 -20.35
CA GLN A 18 0.71 16.00 -19.97
C GLN A 18 0.64 14.91 -18.89
N PRO A 19 1.56 13.92 -18.90
CA PRO A 19 1.64 12.91 -17.83
C PRO A 19 1.77 13.56 -16.47
N VAL A 20 0.97 13.10 -15.49
CA VAL A 20 1.05 13.57 -14.10
C VAL A 20 2.15 12.85 -13.33
N PHE A 21 2.46 11.59 -13.73
CA PHE A 21 3.46 10.77 -13.08
C PHE A 21 4.59 10.41 -14.03
N ASP A 22 5.81 10.44 -13.51
CA ASP A 22 7.00 9.86 -14.14
C ASP A 22 7.33 8.54 -13.42
N ILE A 23 7.32 7.42 -14.14
CA ILE A 23 7.62 6.10 -13.59
C ILE A 23 9.11 5.84 -13.72
N VAL A 24 9.85 6.15 -12.67
CA VAL A 24 11.32 6.04 -12.66
C VAL A 24 11.82 4.60 -12.58
N ALA A 25 11.03 3.69 -11.98
CA ALA A 25 11.37 2.26 -11.91
C ALA A 25 10.13 1.39 -11.69
N GLN A 26 10.18 0.15 -12.14
CA GLN A 26 9.26 -0.92 -11.76
C GLN A 26 10.07 -2.15 -11.37
N ILE A 27 10.08 -2.46 -10.08
CA ILE A 27 10.92 -3.50 -9.49
C ILE A 27 10.05 -4.70 -9.16
N GLY A 28 10.51 -5.89 -9.53
CA GLY A 28 9.89 -7.16 -9.18
C GLY A 28 10.31 -7.62 -7.78
N PHE A 29 10.72 -8.89 -7.68
CA PHE A 29 11.22 -9.47 -6.42
C PHE A 29 12.74 -9.39 -6.29
N ASP A 30 13.40 -8.57 -7.11
CA ASP A 30 14.84 -8.41 -7.10
C ASP A 30 15.25 -7.34 -6.07
N LEU A 31 15.67 -7.79 -4.87
CA LEU A 31 16.10 -6.92 -3.78
C LEU A 31 17.33 -6.06 -4.16
N PRO A 32 18.38 -6.59 -4.81
CA PRO A 32 19.50 -5.78 -5.33
C PRO A 32 19.05 -4.65 -6.26
N GLU A 33 18.03 -4.86 -7.08
CA GLU A 33 17.47 -3.82 -7.94
C GLU A 33 16.84 -2.70 -7.10
N LEU A 34 16.14 -3.03 -6.00
CA LEU A 34 15.57 -2.04 -5.09
C LEU A 34 16.64 -1.24 -4.34
N GLU A 35 17.73 -1.89 -3.93
CA GLU A 35 18.84 -1.22 -3.26
C GLU A 35 19.51 -0.17 -4.15
N SER A 36 19.61 -0.44 -5.45
CA SER A 36 20.20 0.45 -6.46
C SER A 36 19.18 1.33 -7.19
N ALA A 37 17.91 1.24 -6.84
CA ALA A 37 16.84 1.99 -7.50
C ALA A 37 17.06 3.51 -7.41
N PRO A 38 16.72 4.26 -8.48
CA PRO A 38 16.79 5.71 -8.46
C PRO A 38 15.87 6.31 -7.40
N GLU A 39 16.17 7.53 -6.99
CA GLU A 39 15.29 8.27 -6.08
C GLU A 39 13.93 8.54 -6.73
N ALA A 40 12.88 8.47 -5.93
CA ALA A 40 11.51 8.79 -6.33
C ALA A 40 10.82 9.57 -5.21
N ASP A 41 9.81 10.35 -5.55
CA ASP A 41 8.98 11.04 -4.56
C ASP A 41 8.10 10.07 -3.77
N VAL A 42 7.68 8.98 -4.43
CA VAL A 42 6.77 7.98 -3.87
C VAL A 42 7.20 6.58 -4.29
N ILE A 43 7.23 5.65 -3.34
CA ILE A 43 7.30 4.21 -3.60
C ILE A 43 5.93 3.59 -3.30
N ILE A 44 5.42 2.78 -4.24
CA ILE A 44 4.17 2.03 -4.09
C ILE A 44 4.52 0.55 -4.02
N ASP A 45 4.30 -0.05 -2.85
CA ASP A 45 4.64 -1.44 -2.56
C ASP A 45 3.40 -2.34 -2.43
N PHE A 46 3.25 -3.29 -3.36
CA PHE A 46 2.28 -4.37 -3.34
C PHE A 46 2.99 -5.72 -3.59
N SER A 47 4.09 -5.94 -2.93
CA SER A 47 4.93 -7.12 -3.09
C SER A 47 4.60 -8.22 -2.06
N ASN A 48 5.51 -8.53 -1.18
CA ASN A 48 5.31 -9.45 -0.07
C ASN A 48 6.20 -9.08 1.14
N ILE A 49 5.99 -9.77 2.26
CA ILE A 49 6.71 -9.48 3.52
C ILE A 49 8.23 -9.63 3.42
N ALA A 50 8.74 -10.43 2.48
CA ALA A 50 10.19 -10.64 2.33
C ALA A 50 10.93 -9.39 1.81
N THR A 51 10.22 -8.46 1.18
CA THR A 51 10.79 -7.20 0.68
C THR A 51 10.77 -6.08 1.71
N PHE A 52 10.15 -6.29 2.88
CA PHE A 52 9.87 -5.26 3.88
C PHE A 52 11.11 -4.44 4.26
N ASP A 53 12.20 -5.12 4.65
CA ASP A 53 13.41 -4.43 5.11
C ASP A 53 14.06 -3.59 4.00
N ALA A 54 14.03 -4.09 2.76
CA ALA A 54 14.55 -3.36 1.61
C ALA A 54 13.69 -2.14 1.27
N VAL A 55 12.37 -2.24 1.38
CA VAL A 55 11.44 -1.11 1.20
C VAL A 55 11.67 -0.05 2.27
N VAL A 56 11.79 -0.45 3.54
CA VAL A 56 12.11 0.47 4.65
C VAL A 56 13.44 1.17 4.41
N ALA A 57 14.48 0.42 4.07
CA ALA A 57 15.81 0.97 3.79
C ALA A 57 15.80 1.97 2.61
N TYR A 58 15.02 1.67 1.56
CA TYR A 58 14.82 2.60 0.45
C TYR A 58 14.20 3.92 0.91
N VAL A 59 13.12 3.86 1.71
CA VAL A 59 12.45 5.06 2.24
C VAL A 59 13.39 5.86 3.15
N GLU A 60 14.14 5.21 4.03
CA GLU A 60 15.11 5.86 4.91
C GLU A 60 16.23 6.57 4.13
N ARG A 61 16.68 5.98 3.02
CA ARG A 61 17.73 6.53 2.16
C ARG A 61 17.25 7.72 1.32
N THR A 62 16.02 7.64 0.78
CA THR A 62 15.53 8.59 -0.24
C THR A 62 14.54 9.62 0.30
N ALA A 63 14.01 9.42 1.50
CA ALA A 63 12.88 10.17 2.06
C ALA A 63 11.59 10.10 1.21
N ALA A 64 11.47 9.11 0.33
CA ALA A 64 10.27 8.86 -0.46
C ALA A 64 9.04 8.63 0.43
N ALA A 65 7.87 9.04 -0.02
CA ALA A 65 6.63 8.63 0.61
C ALA A 65 6.34 7.15 0.30
N LEU A 66 5.87 6.39 1.28
CA LEU A 66 5.52 4.98 1.12
C LEU A 66 4.00 4.80 1.08
N VAL A 67 3.52 4.14 0.02
CA VAL A 67 2.17 3.58 -0.05
C VAL A 67 2.29 2.05 -0.07
N SER A 68 1.98 1.38 1.04
CA SER A 68 2.10 -0.07 1.17
C SER A 68 0.74 -0.75 1.20
N GLY A 69 0.55 -1.70 0.28
CA GLY A 69 -0.57 -2.64 0.24
C GLY A 69 -0.13 -4.08 0.50
N THR A 70 1.10 -4.30 0.89
CA THR A 70 1.61 -5.62 1.28
C THR A 70 0.91 -6.09 2.54
N THR A 71 0.45 -7.34 2.55
CA THR A 71 -0.28 -7.96 3.66
C THR A 71 0.59 -8.98 4.39
N GLY A 72 0.20 -9.33 5.61
CA GLY A 72 0.88 -10.36 6.40
C GLY A 72 2.09 -9.87 7.21
N TYR A 73 2.24 -8.56 7.41
CA TYR A 73 3.28 -8.02 8.29
C TYR A 73 3.15 -8.57 9.71
N THR A 74 4.29 -8.89 10.32
CA THR A 74 4.35 -9.25 11.73
C THR A 74 4.07 -8.03 12.62
N PRO A 75 3.75 -8.24 13.92
CA PRO A 75 3.63 -7.11 14.86
C PRO A 75 4.87 -6.21 14.88
N GLU A 76 6.06 -6.79 14.84
CA GLU A 76 7.34 -6.09 14.83
C GLU A 76 7.52 -5.24 13.56
N GLN A 77 7.13 -5.79 12.40
CA GLN A 77 7.15 -5.04 11.14
C GLN A 77 6.14 -3.88 11.14
N MET A 78 4.96 -4.10 11.74
CA MET A 78 3.97 -3.02 11.90
C MET A 78 4.46 -1.93 12.85
N ASP A 79 5.17 -2.27 13.91
CA ASP A 79 5.78 -1.28 14.81
C ASP A 79 6.89 -0.50 14.09
N ARG A 80 7.71 -1.20 13.29
CA ARG A 80 8.72 -0.56 12.45
C ARG A 80 8.13 0.41 11.42
N LEU A 81 6.98 0.08 10.81
CA LEU A 81 6.26 1.01 9.93
C LEU A 81 5.75 2.25 10.68
N ARG A 82 5.30 2.10 11.93
CA ARG A 82 4.88 3.24 12.75
C ARG A 82 6.04 4.15 13.11
N GLU A 83 7.20 3.57 13.43
CA GLU A 83 8.44 4.31 13.67
C GLU A 83 8.88 5.07 12.41
N LEU A 84 8.89 4.40 11.26
CA LEU A 84 9.19 5.03 9.97
C LEU A 84 8.26 6.22 9.70
N GLY A 85 6.97 6.08 10.03
CA GLY A 85 5.96 7.12 9.87
C GLY A 85 6.15 8.37 10.76
N GLN A 86 7.06 8.34 11.73
CA GLN A 86 7.42 9.52 12.52
C GLN A 86 8.35 10.47 11.73
N ASN A 87 9.09 9.94 10.75
CA ASN A 87 10.09 10.68 9.99
C ASN A 87 9.81 10.71 8.48
N ALA A 88 8.93 9.84 7.99
CA ALA A 88 8.55 9.73 6.59
C ALA A 88 7.02 9.72 6.43
N ARG A 89 6.54 10.00 5.23
CA ARG A 89 5.12 9.89 4.89
C ARG A 89 4.80 8.44 4.57
N VAL A 90 4.09 7.76 5.46
CA VAL A 90 3.74 6.35 5.31
C VAL A 90 2.24 6.16 5.33
N MET A 91 1.72 5.48 4.32
CA MET A 91 0.34 5.00 4.23
C MET A 91 0.36 3.48 4.06
N HIS A 92 -0.29 2.76 4.95
CA HIS A 92 -0.46 1.31 4.86
C HIS A 92 -1.92 0.91 5.00
N SER A 93 -2.36 0.00 4.14
CA SER A 93 -3.65 -0.68 4.27
C SER A 93 -3.56 -2.08 3.68
N GLY A 94 -4.11 -3.07 4.39
CA GLY A 94 -4.25 -4.42 3.86
C GLY A 94 -5.29 -4.53 2.74
N ASN A 95 -6.08 -3.49 2.51
CA ASN A 95 -7.08 -3.48 1.44
C ASN A 95 -7.42 -2.05 1.00
N TYR A 96 -7.28 -1.79 -0.28
CA TYR A 96 -7.60 -0.51 -0.94
C TYR A 96 -8.90 -0.57 -1.76
N SER A 97 -9.69 -1.66 -1.65
CA SER A 97 -10.95 -1.78 -2.37
C SER A 97 -12.04 -0.91 -1.73
N ILE A 98 -12.64 -0.03 -2.52
CA ILE A 98 -13.81 0.77 -2.12
C ILE A 98 -14.99 -0.15 -1.77
N GLY A 99 -15.17 -1.26 -2.49
CA GLY A 99 -16.21 -2.24 -2.21
C GLY A 99 -16.07 -2.88 -0.82
N ILE A 100 -14.85 -3.25 -0.44
CA ILE A 100 -14.58 -3.79 0.91
C ILE A 100 -14.79 -2.72 1.99
N ALA A 101 -14.40 -1.48 1.74
CA ALA A 101 -14.66 -0.38 2.67
C ALA A 101 -16.17 -0.17 2.89
N ALA A 102 -16.95 -0.18 1.81
CA ALA A 102 -18.41 -0.09 1.87
C ALA A 102 -19.03 -1.29 2.62
N LEU A 103 -18.59 -2.50 2.32
CA LEU A 103 -19.07 -3.71 3.00
C LEU A 103 -18.78 -3.65 4.51
N ARG A 104 -17.58 -3.27 4.93
CA ARG A 104 -17.24 -3.10 6.35
C ARG A 104 -18.14 -2.09 7.04
N HIS A 105 -18.48 -0.99 6.36
CA HIS A 105 -19.40 0.01 6.90
C HIS A 105 -20.81 -0.55 7.11
N LEU A 106 -21.35 -1.27 6.11
CA LEU A 106 -22.66 -1.91 6.18
C LEU A 106 -22.74 -2.96 7.28
N VAL A 107 -21.73 -3.80 7.40
CA VAL A 107 -21.62 -4.81 8.47
C VAL A 107 -21.62 -4.14 9.85
N ALA A 108 -20.79 -3.10 10.03
CA ALA A 108 -20.74 -2.38 11.31
C ALA A 108 -22.06 -1.65 11.64
N GLN A 109 -22.83 -1.25 10.65
CA GLN A 109 -24.16 -0.70 10.84
C GLN A 109 -25.17 -1.79 11.24
N ALA A 110 -25.20 -2.89 10.51
CA ALA A 110 -26.10 -4.01 10.78
C ALA A 110 -25.92 -4.58 12.20
N THR A 111 -24.67 -4.76 12.65
CA THR A 111 -24.40 -5.25 14.02
C THR A 111 -24.85 -4.28 15.12
N ARG A 112 -24.90 -2.98 14.84
CA ARG A 112 -25.43 -1.98 15.78
C ARG A 112 -26.96 -1.99 15.86
N GLU A 113 -27.63 -2.24 14.73
CA GLU A 113 -29.10 -2.25 14.64
C GLU A 113 -29.72 -3.58 15.09
N LEU A 114 -28.94 -4.64 15.16
CA LEU A 114 -29.37 -5.99 15.53
C LEU A 114 -28.66 -6.49 16.82
N PRO A 115 -28.76 -5.78 17.95
CA PRO A 115 -28.15 -6.22 19.20
C PRO A 115 -28.81 -7.51 19.69
N GLY A 116 -28.00 -8.52 20.03
CA GLY A 116 -28.47 -9.80 20.54
C GLY A 116 -28.71 -10.87 19.49
N PHE A 117 -28.46 -10.60 18.22
CA PHE A 117 -28.35 -11.64 17.19
C PHE A 117 -26.90 -12.16 17.16
N ASP A 118 -26.73 -13.49 17.14
CA ASP A 118 -25.46 -14.10 16.80
C ASP A 118 -25.21 -13.86 15.32
N CYS A 119 -24.15 -13.10 15.02
CA CYS A 119 -23.72 -12.81 13.67
C CYS A 119 -22.38 -13.52 13.42
N GLU A 120 -22.36 -14.46 12.48
CA GLU A 120 -21.13 -14.94 11.87
C GLU A 120 -20.96 -14.25 10.52
N ILE A 121 -19.79 -13.59 10.32
CA ILE A 121 -19.48 -12.88 9.09
C ILE A 121 -18.24 -13.52 8.51
N GLU A 122 -18.44 -14.27 7.42
CA GLU A 122 -17.36 -14.87 6.65
C GLU A 122 -17.11 -14.05 5.40
N VAL A 123 -15.86 -13.61 5.19
CA VAL A 123 -15.41 -13.00 3.94
C VAL A 123 -14.58 -14.01 3.19
N VAL A 124 -15.17 -14.57 2.13
CA VAL A 124 -14.47 -15.48 1.22
C VAL A 124 -13.81 -14.64 0.12
N THR A 125 -12.49 -14.75 0.00
CA THR A 125 -11.68 -14.09 -1.05
C THR A 125 -11.12 -15.10 -2.03
#